data_59a24f875770980a7c1903d8000a069a
#
_entry.id   59a24f875770980a7c1903d8000a069a
#
_cell.length_a   1.000
_cell.length_b   1.000
_cell.length_c   1.000
_cell.angle_alpha   90.00
_cell.angle_beta   90.00
_cell.angle_gamma   90.00
#
_symmetry.space_group_name_H-M   'P 1'
#
loop_
_entity.id
_entity.type
_entity.pdbx_description
1 polymer ?
#
loop_
_entity_poly.entity_id
_entity_poly.type
_entity_poly.pdbx_seq_one_letter_code
_entity_poly.pdbx_strand_id
1 'polypeptide(L)'
;YSMKPAADKLAELLGKPVQFANDVIGDDARSKAAALAAGDVLVLENLRFYPGEKKGQAAFAETLANMADTYCNDASGTCHRTDASMVAVPKAMGGKPKVVGFLVEKEIQYLSDAIANPARPFVAILGGAKVSDKIKVIKNLLTICDQVLIGGAMAYTFSLAQGGQVGKS
;
A
#
# COMPACT_ATOMS: atom_id res chain seq x y z
N TYR A 1 0.87 -11.37 -16.30
CA TYR A 1 0.86 -10.30 -15.27
C TYR A 1 1.07 -8.90 -15.88
N SER A 2 0.88 -8.74 -17.22
CA SER A 2 0.91 -7.42 -17.86
C SER A 2 -0.23 -6.53 -17.32
N MET A 3 0.01 -5.23 -17.26
CA MET A 3 -0.98 -4.22 -16.88
C MET A 3 -1.91 -3.83 -18.05
N LYS A 4 -1.71 -4.36 -19.26
CA LYS A 4 -2.55 -4.05 -20.42
C LYS A 4 -4.06 -4.30 -20.17
N PRO A 5 -4.50 -5.45 -19.58
CA PRO A 5 -5.92 -5.64 -19.29
C PRO A 5 -6.49 -4.62 -18.29
N ALA A 6 -5.66 -4.15 -17.35
CA ALA A 6 -6.07 -3.11 -16.40
C ALA A 6 -6.21 -1.75 -17.10
N ALA A 7 -5.32 -1.43 -18.04
CA ALA A 7 -5.42 -0.22 -18.85
C ALA A 7 -6.68 -0.23 -19.73
N ASP A 8 -7.03 -1.37 -20.34
CA ASP A 8 -8.24 -1.52 -21.15
C ASP A 8 -9.51 -1.35 -20.31
N LYS A 9 -9.53 -1.95 -19.10
CA LYS A 9 -10.66 -1.78 -18.18
C LYS A 9 -10.78 -0.35 -17.66
N LEU A 10 -9.65 0.31 -17.41
CA LEU A 10 -9.65 1.71 -17.02
C LEU A 10 -10.22 2.61 -18.13
N ALA A 11 -9.86 2.36 -19.39
CA ALA A 11 -10.42 3.10 -20.53
C ALA A 11 -11.95 2.93 -20.62
N GLU A 12 -12.45 1.71 -20.44
CA GLU A 12 -13.89 1.43 -20.41
C GLU A 12 -14.59 2.22 -19.29
N LEU A 13 -14.03 2.19 -18.06
CA LEU A 13 -14.62 2.85 -16.90
C LEU A 13 -14.58 4.39 -17.00
N LEU A 14 -13.53 4.94 -17.60
CA LEU A 14 -13.41 6.38 -17.81
C LEU A 14 -14.18 6.90 -19.03
N GLY A 15 -14.62 6.01 -19.91
CA GLY A 15 -15.28 6.39 -21.18
C GLY A 15 -14.37 7.19 -22.13
N LYS A 16 -13.04 7.05 -22.00
CA LYS A 16 -12.05 7.74 -22.81
C LYS A 16 -10.80 6.90 -23.07
N PRO A 17 -9.99 7.24 -24.09
CA PRO A 17 -8.75 6.53 -24.36
C PRO A 17 -7.79 6.57 -23.15
N VAL A 18 -7.16 5.42 -22.87
CA VAL A 18 -6.05 5.27 -21.93
C VAL A 18 -4.86 4.74 -22.72
N GLN A 19 -3.76 5.47 -22.68
CA GLN A 19 -2.52 5.03 -23.30
C GLN A 19 -1.88 3.92 -22.45
N PHE A 20 -1.18 3.00 -23.10
CA PHE A 20 -0.44 1.95 -22.42
C PHE A 20 1.01 1.95 -22.91
N ALA A 21 1.96 1.99 -21.98
CA ALA A 21 3.37 1.83 -22.30
C ALA A 21 3.79 0.37 -22.11
N ASN A 22 4.51 -0.18 -23.09
CA ASN A 22 4.97 -1.57 -23.07
C ASN A 22 6.19 -1.79 -22.15
N ASP A 23 6.71 -0.73 -21.58
CA ASP A 23 7.77 -0.74 -20.59
C ASP A 23 7.46 0.20 -19.42
N VAL A 24 8.42 0.36 -18.49
CA VAL A 24 8.26 1.19 -17.28
C VAL A 24 9.23 2.38 -17.31
N ILE A 25 10.48 2.15 -17.70
CA ILE A 25 11.56 3.14 -17.68
C ILE A 25 12.26 3.25 -19.05
N GLY A 26 11.74 2.57 -20.04
CA GLY A 26 12.26 2.57 -21.42
C GLY A 26 11.80 3.78 -22.23
N ASP A 27 12.09 3.73 -23.53
CA ASP A 27 11.79 4.83 -24.44
C ASP A 27 10.29 4.99 -24.69
N ASP A 28 9.52 3.89 -24.68
CA ASP A 28 8.07 3.93 -24.89
C ASP A 28 7.38 4.66 -23.73
N ALA A 29 7.71 4.32 -22.48
CA ALA A 29 7.15 5.00 -21.31
C ALA A 29 7.55 6.48 -21.28
N ARG A 30 8.83 6.79 -21.51
CA ARG A 30 9.32 8.17 -21.46
C ARG A 30 8.71 9.05 -22.53
N SER A 31 8.64 8.56 -23.78
CA SER A 31 8.09 9.34 -24.89
C SER A 31 6.58 9.56 -24.73
N LYS A 32 5.83 8.55 -24.28
CA LYS A 32 4.40 8.68 -24.01
C LYS A 32 4.13 9.62 -22.82
N ALA A 33 4.91 9.49 -21.75
CA ALA A 33 4.78 10.40 -20.60
C ALA A 33 5.03 11.86 -20.98
N ALA A 34 6.06 12.12 -21.79
CA ALA A 34 6.38 13.46 -22.26
C ALA A 34 5.33 14.04 -23.23
N ALA A 35 4.57 13.19 -23.91
CA ALA A 35 3.55 13.59 -24.88
C ALA A 35 2.15 13.75 -24.25
N LEU A 36 1.98 13.46 -22.96
CA LEU A 36 0.67 13.60 -22.29
C LEU A 36 0.19 15.06 -22.29
N ALA A 37 -1.04 15.25 -22.71
CA ALA A 37 -1.75 16.50 -22.56
C ALA A 37 -2.63 16.51 -21.31
N ALA A 38 -3.16 17.68 -20.95
CA ALA A 38 -4.06 17.79 -19.80
C ALA A 38 -5.29 16.88 -19.97
N GLY A 39 -5.51 16.04 -18.96
CA GLY A 39 -6.59 15.06 -18.95
C GLY A 39 -6.27 13.72 -19.59
N ASP A 40 -5.11 13.55 -20.21
CA ASP A 40 -4.67 12.23 -20.70
C ASP A 40 -4.34 11.29 -19.58
N VAL A 41 -4.40 9.97 -19.88
CA VAL A 41 -4.06 8.92 -18.95
C VAL A 41 -3.09 7.95 -19.61
N LEU A 42 -1.99 7.65 -18.94
CA LEU A 42 -1.01 6.65 -19.32
C LEU A 42 -0.88 5.60 -18.23
N VAL A 43 -1.02 4.34 -18.59
CA VAL A 43 -0.69 3.20 -17.72
C VAL A 43 0.65 2.62 -18.16
N LEU A 44 1.57 2.51 -17.25
CA LEU A 44 2.86 1.83 -17.48
C LEU A 44 2.69 0.31 -17.34
N GLU A 45 3.60 -0.44 -17.93
CA GLU A 45 3.68 -1.87 -17.69
C GLU A 45 4.01 -2.15 -16.20
N ASN A 46 3.84 -3.39 -15.79
CA ASN A 46 4.01 -3.82 -14.41
C ASN A 46 5.42 -3.51 -13.91
N LEU A 47 5.51 -2.62 -12.92
CA LEU A 47 6.77 -2.20 -12.31
C LEU A 47 7.57 -3.39 -11.76
N ARG A 48 6.87 -4.43 -11.29
CA ARG A 48 7.51 -5.62 -10.71
C ARG A 48 8.18 -6.55 -11.71
N PHE A 49 8.08 -6.28 -13.01
CA PHE A 49 8.93 -6.92 -14.02
C PHE A 49 10.37 -6.43 -13.93
N TYR A 50 10.61 -5.32 -13.27
CA TYR A 50 11.94 -4.73 -13.07
C TYR A 50 12.45 -5.01 -11.65
N PRO A 51 13.62 -5.66 -11.49
CA PRO A 51 14.21 -5.90 -10.18
C PRO A 51 14.45 -4.61 -9.38
N GLY A 52 14.63 -3.49 -10.07
CA GLY A 52 14.81 -2.16 -9.47
C GLY A 52 13.65 -1.71 -8.61
N GLU A 53 12.42 -2.11 -8.94
CA GLU A 53 11.24 -1.81 -8.14
C GLU A 53 11.35 -2.43 -6.74
N LYS A 54 11.50 -3.75 -6.66
CA LYS A 54 11.56 -4.46 -5.36
C LYS A 54 12.80 -4.12 -4.54
N LYS A 55 13.90 -3.71 -5.20
CA LYS A 55 15.15 -3.36 -4.54
C LYS A 55 15.24 -1.89 -4.13
N GLY A 56 14.27 -1.08 -4.48
CA GLY A 56 14.30 0.36 -4.20
C GLY A 56 15.46 1.06 -4.89
N GLN A 57 15.85 0.63 -6.12
CA GLN A 57 17.04 1.16 -6.80
C GLN A 57 16.88 2.62 -7.17
N ALA A 58 17.90 3.44 -6.84
CA ALA A 58 17.89 4.88 -7.06
C ALA A 58 17.73 5.25 -8.55
N ALA A 59 18.51 4.64 -9.44
CA ALA A 59 18.43 4.93 -10.87
C ALA A 59 17.06 4.61 -11.50
N PHE A 60 16.41 3.52 -11.04
CA PHE A 60 15.04 3.18 -11.43
C PHE A 60 14.05 4.25 -10.94
N ALA A 61 14.20 4.65 -9.69
CA ALA A 61 13.35 5.65 -9.06
C ALA A 61 13.51 7.04 -9.67
N GLU A 62 14.73 7.45 -9.98
CA GLU A 62 15.02 8.73 -10.65
C GLU A 62 14.38 8.81 -12.03
N THR A 63 14.44 7.73 -12.81
CA THR A 63 13.79 7.68 -14.12
C THR A 63 12.29 7.90 -14.00
N LEU A 64 11.62 7.23 -13.05
CA LEU A 64 10.19 7.43 -12.81
C LEU A 64 9.87 8.85 -12.28
N ALA A 65 10.67 9.35 -11.35
CA ALA A 65 10.51 10.69 -10.76
C ALA A 65 10.63 11.82 -11.78
N ASN A 66 11.40 11.60 -12.84
CA ASN A 66 11.58 12.58 -13.93
C ASN A 66 10.41 12.60 -14.91
N MET A 67 9.50 11.63 -14.88
CA MET A 67 8.31 11.59 -15.75
C MET A 67 7.13 12.38 -15.19
N ALA A 68 7.20 12.89 -13.96
CA ALA A 68 6.05 13.52 -13.30
C ALA A 68 6.46 14.73 -12.45
N ASP A 69 5.53 15.66 -12.28
CA ASP A 69 5.70 16.87 -11.47
C ASP A 69 5.10 16.74 -10.07
N THR A 70 4.20 15.79 -9.88
CA THR A 70 3.55 15.50 -8.60
C THR A 70 3.50 14.00 -8.38
N TYR A 71 3.68 13.56 -7.15
CA TYR A 71 3.52 12.17 -6.73
C TYR A 71 2.23 12.02 -5.92
N CYS A 72 1.41 11.04 -6.27
CA CYS A 72 0.25 10.66 -5.48
C CYS A 72 0.30 9.17 -5.15
N ASN A 73 0.25 8.81 -3.88
CA ASN A 73 0.17 7.42 -3.44
C ASN A 73 -1.27 7.07 -3.04
N ASP A 74 -1.88 6.15 -3.77
CA ASP A 74 -3.18 5.58 -3.43
C ASP A 74 -3.16 4.04 -3.41
N ALA A 75 -1.96 3.47 -3.24
CA ALA A 75 -1.72 2.04 -3.22
C ALA A 75 -1.61 1.51 -1.78
N SER A 76 -2.69 1.58 -1.01
CA SER A 76 -2.72 1.25 0.43
C SER A 76 -2.18 -0.14 0.74
N GLY A 77 -2.54 -1.15 -0.06
CA GLY A 77 -2.09 -2.53 0.13
C GLY A 77 -0.57 -2.73 0.02
N THR A 78 0.18 -1.76 -0.50
CA THR A 78 1.64 -1.80 -0.63
C THR A 78 2.38 -0.75 0.21
N CYS A 79 1.67 0.08 0.97
CA CYS A 79 2.28 1.14 1.80
C CYS A 79 3.27 0.62 2.84
N HIS A 80 3.18 -0.65 3.24
CA HIS A 80 4.13 -1.31 4.16
C HIS A 80 5.45 -1.73 3.50
N ARG A 81 5.59 -1.57 2.18
CA ARG A 81 6.77 -2.04 1.42
C ARG A 81 7.76 -0.92 1.21
N THR A 82 9.03 -1.31 0.99
CA THR A 82 10.13 -0.41 0.65
C THR A 82 10.44 -0.41 -0.85
N ASP A 83 9.48 -0.82 -1.68
CA ASP A 83 9.61 -0.84 -3.14
C ASP A 83 9.94 0.58 -3.67
N ALA A 84 10.58 0.67 -4.83
CA ALA A 84 11.01 1.97 -5.36
C ALA A 84 9.86 2.95 -5.52
N SER A 85 8.73 2.50 -6.09
CA SER A 85 7.55 3.33 -6.27
C SER A 85 6.96 3.86 -4.95
N MET A 86 7.17 3.15 -3.83
CA MET A 86 6.65 3.55 -2.52
C MET A 86 7.58 4.54 -1.78
N VAL A 87 8.91 4.36 -1.90
CA VAL A 87 9.87 5.10 -1.07
C VAL A 87 10.89 5.87 -1.89
N ALA A 88 11.55 5.22 -2.86
CA ALA A 88 12.66 5.85 -3.56
C ALA A 88 12.19 6.90 -4.57
N VAL A 89 11.08 6.68 -5.28
CA VAL A 89 10.49 7.66 -6.21
C VAL A 89 10.10 8.96 -5.51
N PRO A 90 9.28 8.97 -4.44
CA PRO A 90 8.96 10.22 -3.77
C PRO A 90 10.19 10.90 -3.15
N LYS A 91 11.23 10.17 -2.76
CA LYS A 91 12.50 10.77 -2.34
C LYS A 91 13.25 11.43 -3.50
N ALA A 92 13.32 10.74 -4.65
CA ALA A 92 14.01 11.26 -5.85
C ALA A 92 13.32 12.51 -6.42
N MET A 93 12.02 12.70 -6.18
CA MET A 93 11.30 13.90 -6.61
C MET A 93 11.68 15.18 -5.86
N GLY A 94 12.49 15.11 -4.81
CA GLY A 94 12.99 16.28 -4.09
C GLY A 94 11.86 17.17 -3.56
N GLY A 95 11.87 18.46 -3.93
CA GLY A 95 10.86 19.44 -3.51
C GLY A 95 9.53 19.40 -4.25
N LYS A 96 9.33 18.51 -5.23
CA LYS A 96 8.06 18.37 -5.93
C LYS A 96 6.93 17.92 -4.97
N PRO A 97 5.66 18.32 -5.22
CA PRO A 97 4.54 17.94 -4.36
C PRO A 97 4.36 16.43 -4.23
N LYS A 98 4.03 15.97 -3.02
CA LYS A 98 3.76 14.57 -2.70
C LYS A 98 2.49 14.52 -1.84
N VAL A 99 1.51 13.76 -2.32
CA VAL A 99 0.19 13.65 -1.68
C VAL A 99 -0.22 12.18 -1.58
N VAL A 100 -1.26 11.92 -0.82
CA VAL A 100 -1.96 10.64 -0.80
C VAL A 100 -3.27 10.76 -1.56
N GLY A 101 -3.73 9.62 -2.11
CA GLY A 101 -5.05 9.54 -2.73
C GLY A 101 -6.14 9.22 -1.71
N PHE A 102 -7.38 9.19 -2.17
CA PHE A 102 -8.57 9.05 -1.33
C PHE A 102 -8.66 7.74 -0.56
N LEU A 103 -8.10 6.65 -1.08
CA LEU A 103 -8.08 5.37 -0.36
C LEU A 103 -7.14 5.43 0.84
N VAL A 104 -5.91 5.91 0.62
CA VAL A 104 -4.92 6.06 1.70
C VAL A 104 -5.37 7.10 2.71
N GLU A 105 -6.01 8.19 2.28
CA GLU A 105 -6.61 9.18 3.18
C GLU A 105 -7.63 8.54 4.13
N LYS A 106 -8.55 7.74 3.59
CA LYS A 106 -9.52 6.99 4.43
C LYS A 106 -8.84 6.05 5.41
N GLU A 107 -7.80 5.33 4.98
CA GLU A 107 -7.06 4.45 5.89
C GLU A 107 -6.36 5.23 7.01
N ILE A 108 -5.81 6.40 6.72
CA ILE A 108 -5.24 7.28 7.74
C ILE A 108 -6.32 7.68 8.75
N GLN A 109 -7.49 8.13 8.29
CA GLN A 109 -8.60 8.51 9.17
C GLN A 109 -9.03 7.36 10.09
N TYR A 110 -9.18 6.15 9.56
CA TYR A 110 -9.68 5.02 10.34
C TYR A 110 -8.60 4.30 11.16
N LEU A 111 -7.35 4.26 10.69
CA LEU A 111 -6.27 3.51 11.34
C LEU A 111 -5.33 4.39 12.18
N SER A 112 -5.34 5.69 11.98
CA SER A 112 -4.51 6.63 12.74
C SER A 112 -5.35 7.52 13.63
N ASP A 113 -6.24 8.31 13.05
CA ASP A 113 -7.00 9.32 13.78
C ASP A 113 -8.00 8.70 14.76
N ALA A 114 -8.69 7.62 14.33
CA ALA A 114 -9.61 6.88 15.20
C ALA A 114 -8.89 6.18 16.37
N ILE A 115 -7.61 5.82 16.20
CA ILE A 115 -6.79 5.23 17.27
C ILE A 115 -6.22 6.32 18.18
N ALA A 116 -5.85 7.48 17.64
CA ALA A 116 -5.30 8.60 18.42
C ALA A 116 -6.33 9.19 19.40
N ASN A 117 -7.59 9.28 18.97
CA ASN A 117 -8.70 9.81 19.78
C ASN A 117 -9.94 8.90 19.69
N PRO A 118 -9.88 7.69 20.26
CA PRO A 118 -10.96 6.72 20.11
C PRO A 118 -12.24 7.12 20.88
N ALA A 119 -13.39 6.92 20.25
CA ALA A 119 -14.65 6.90 20.97
C ALA A 119 -14.67 5.73 21.97
N ARG A 120 -15.24 5.95 23.17
CA ARG A 120 -15.30 4.93 24.22
C ARG A 120 -16.68 4.30 24.32
N PRO A 121 -16.80 2.98 24.58
CA PRO A 121 -15.70 2.01 24.76
C PRO A 121 -15.01 1.66 23.44
N PHE A 122 -13.66 1.65 23.45
CA PHE A 122 -12.86 1.24 22.30
C PHE A 122 -12.48 -0.25 22.41
N VAL A 123 -13.03 -1.06 21.54
CA VAL A 123 -12.85 -2.51 21.53
C VAL A 123 -12.05 -2.95 20.31
N ALA A 124 -10.93 -3.62 20.52
CA ALA A 124 -10.17 -4.24 19.45
C ALA A 124 -10.54 -5.72 19.31
N ILE A 125 -10.73 -6.16 18.07
CA ILE A 125 -10.98 -7.58 17.75
C ILE A 125 -9.80 -8.07 16.92
N LEU A 126 -9.07 -9.06 17.46
CA LEU A 126 -7.92 -9.64 16.82
C LEU A 126 -8.18 -11.10 16.46
N GLY A 127 -7.75 -11.50 15.26
CA GLY A 127 -7.80 -12.87 14.79
C GLY A 127 -6.53 -13.23 14.04
N GLY A 128 -6.23 -14.52 13.96
CA GLY A 128 -5.08 -15.02 13.23
C GLY A 128 -4.58 -16.35 13.77
N ALA A 129 -3.51 -16.86 13.16
CA ALA A 129 -2.94 -18.14 13.54
C ALA A 129 -1.84 -18.02 14.62
N LYS A 130 -0.94 -17.03 14.47
CA LYS A 130 0.25 -16.93 15.32
C LYS A 130 0.23 -15.69 16.19
N VAL A 131 0.35 -15.87 17.50
CA VAL A 131 0.48 -14.78 18.48
C VAL A 131 1.83 -14.05 18.32
N SER A 132 2.91 -14.80 18.05
CA SER A 132 4.27 -14.26 17.90
C SER A 132 4.35 -13.10 16.93
N ASP A 133 3.65 -13.21 15.80
CA ASP A 133 3.68 -12.22 14.72
C ASP A 133 2.96 -10.92 15.10
N LYS A 134 2.09 -10.96 16.11
CA LYS A 134 1.22 -9.87 16.52
C LYS A 134 1.48 -9.35 17.94
N ILE A 135 2.47 -9.89 18.64
CA ILE A 135 2.69 -9.56 20.06
C ILE A 135 2.94 -8.07 20.31
N LYS A 136 3.62 -7.39 19.40
CA LYS A 136 3.86 -5.94 19.48
C LYS A 136 2.57 -5.15 19.30
N VAL A 137 1.73 -5.57 18.35
CA VAL A 137 0.42 -4.95 18.09
C VAL A 137 -0.49 -5.16 19.30
N ILE A 138 -0.55 -6.38 19.85
CA ILE A 138 -1.33 -6.68 21.04
C ILE A 138 -0.90 -5.81 22.22
N LYS A 139 0.40 -5.70 22.49
CA LYS A 139 0.92 -4.84 23.56
C LYS A 139 0.50 -3.37 23.37
N ASN A 140 0.58 -2.84 22.17
CA ASN A 140 0.13 -1.46 21.90
C ASN A 140 -1.38 -1.30 22.10
N LEU A 141 -2.19 -2.23 21.59
CA LEU A 141 -3.64 -2.17 21.74
C LEU A 141 -4.08 -2.22 23.21
N LEU A 142 -3.40 -3.00 24.04
CA LEU A 142 -3.67 -3.06 25.48
C LEU A 142 -3.45 -1.73 26.22
N THR A 143 -2.71 -0.80 25.63
CA THR A 143 -2.49 0.54 26.22
C THR A 143 -3.56 1.56 25.81
N ILE A 144 -4.33 1.28 24.77
CA ILE A 144 -5.28 2.25 24.19
C ILE A 144 -6.73 1.75 24.13
N CYS A 145 -6.94 0.43 24.15
CA CYS A 145 -8.29 -0.17 24.10
C CYS A 145 -8.84 -0.41 25.51
N ASP A 146 -10.16 -0.29 25.65
CA ASP A 146 -10.88 -0.69 26.87
C ASP A 146 -11.00 -2.22 26.94
N GLN A 147 -11.10 -2.89 25.79
CA GLN A 147 -11.18 -4.35 25.68
C GLN A 147 -10.47 -4.84 24.44
N VAL A 148 -9.86 -6.03 24.53
CA VAL A 148 -9.27 -6.75 23.39
C VAL A 148 -9.88 -8.13 23.31
N LEU A 149 -10.59 -8.42 22.23
CA LEU A 149 -11.18 -9.73 21.95
C LEU A 149 -10.23 -10.53 21.06
N ILE A 150 -9.91 -11.74 21.46
CA ILE A 150 -8.99 -12.61 20.70
C ILE A 150 -9.80 -13.77 20.10
N GLY A 151 -9.77 -13.89 18.78
CA GLY A 151 -10.42 -14.95 18.01
C GLY A 151 -9.44 -15.75 17.15
N GLY A 152 -9.97 -16.74 16.41
CA GLY A 152 -9.18 -17.63 15.58
C GLY A 152 -8.23 -18.52 16.36
N ALA A 153 -7.24 -19.12 15.69
CA ALA A 153 -6.29 -20.04 16.31
C ALA A 153 -5.40 -19.38 17.39
N MET A 154 -5.25 -18.06 17.37
CA MET A 154 -4.58 -17.31 18.44
C MET A 154 -5.23 -17.53 19.81
N ALA A 155 -6.56 -17.68 19.86
CA ALA A 155 -7.28 -17.90 21.12
C ALA A 155 -6.82 -19.16 21.85
N TYR A 156 -6.41 -20.19 21.12
CA TYR A 156 -5.90 -21.43 21.73
C TYR A 156 -4.59 -21.21 22.48
N THR A 157 -3.69 -20.36 21.96
CA THR A 157 -2.45 -20.00 22.64
C THR A 157 -2.72 -19.30 23.97
N PHE A 158 -3.70 -18.39 24.01
CA PHE A 158 -4.09 -17.71 25.24
C PHE A 158 -4.79 -18.67 26.22
N SER A 159 -5.68 -19.54 25.72
CA SER A 159 -6.33 -20.57 26.54
C SER A 159 -5.30 -21.50 27.18
N LEU A 160 -4.32 -21.96 26.42
CA LEU A 160 -3.24 -22.79 26.94
C LEU A 160 -2.43 -22.06 28.02
N ALA A 161 -2.09 -20.80 27.80
CA ALA A 161 -1.35 -19.99 28.76
C ALA A 161 -2.11 -19.78 30.08
N GLN A 162 -3.44 -19.87 30.04
CA GLN A 162 -4.34 -19.78 31.20
C GLN A 162 -4.62 -21.15 31.86
N GLY A 163 -3.93 -22.21 31.42
CA GLY A 163 -4.11 -23.56 31.95
C GLY A 163 -5.22 -24.39 31.29
N GLY A 164 -5.79 -23.88 30.17
CA GLY A 164 -6.76 -24.64 29.39
C GLY A 164 -6.13 -25.76 28.57
N GLN A 165 -6.96 -26.63 28.01
CA GLN A 165 -6.55 -27.69 27.09
C GLN A 165 -6.95 -27.36 25.66
N VAL A 166 -6.03 -27.58 24.71
CA VAL A 166 -6.22 -27.19 23.29
C VAL A 166 -6.12 -28.37 22.31
N GLY A 167 -6.12 -29.61 22.81
CA GLY A 167 -6.06 -30.82 22.00
C GLY A 167 -4.81 -30.87 21.14
N LYS A 168 -4.99 -31.04 19.82
CA LYS A 168 -3.89 -31.10 18.83
C LYS A 168 -3.57 -29.74 18.19
N SER A 169 -4.12 -28.68 18.69
CA SER A 169 -3.98 -27.34 18.13
C SER A 169 -2.68 -26.67 18.57
#